data_4ead881b8be013303a4bac6fcbc64f36
#
_entry.id   4ead881b8be013303a4bac6fcbc64f36
#
_cell.length_a   1.000
_cell.length_b   1.000
_cell.length_c   1.000
_cell.angle_alpha   90.00
_cell.angle_beta   90.00
_cell.angle_gamma   90.00
#
_symmetry.space_group_name_H-M   'P 1'
#
loop_
_entity.id
_entity.type
_entity.pdbx_description
1 polymer ?
#
loop_
_entity_poly.entity_id
_entity_poly.type
_entity_poly.pdbx_seq_one_letter_code
_entity_poly.pdbx_strand_id
1 'polypeptide(L)'
;MMNKSIIIALGGNALSPKEEAGTIYQQFAHTRESIDNIMHFVDLEYNICLTHGNGPQVGDELYRMELTHETIPPLPLGVCVAETQGAIGYMVQQSLQNVLKEKKIDREVVTLITQTIVDKDDPSIHDPQKFIGRRYEEEEAKRLAKQFGWNVKEQEPGSWRQVVPSPMPQFIEHGRSIQTLVIMDD
;
A
#
# COMPACT_ATOMS: atom_id res chain seq x y z
N MET A 1 -21.74 17.12 21.04
CA MET A 1 -22.08 16.92 19.61
C MET A 1 -21.35 15.65 19.19
N MET A 2 -22.00 14.74 18.46
CA MET A 2 -21.26 13.58 17.91
C MET A 2 -20.29 14.09 16.86
N ASN A 3 -19.00 13.84 17.03
CA ASN A 3 -18.01 14.16 16.02
C ASN A 3 -18.31 13.33 14.77
N LYS A 4 -18.35 13.96 13.61
CA LYS A 4 -18.54 13.25 12.35
C LYS A 4 -17.25 12.55 11.97
N SER A 5 -17.33 11.32 11.49
CA SER A 5 -16.16 10.56 11.00
C SER A 5 -16.23 10.36 9.49
N ILE A 6 -15.07 10.35 8.83
CA ILE A 6 -14.95 10.13 7.38
C ILE A 6 -13.78 9.22 7.09
N ILE A 7 -13.95 8.34 6.11
CA ILE A 7 -12.86 7.53 5.54
C ILE A 7 -12.53 8.10 4.16
N ILE A 8 -11.26 8.42 3.95
CA ILE A 8 -10.74 8.94 2.68
C ILE A 8 -9.74 7.95 2.12
N ALA A 9 -9.99 7.42 0.94
CA ALA A 9 -9.10 6.48 0.26
C ALA A 9 -8.19 7.23 -0.73
N LEU A 10 -6.88 7.11 -0.54
CA LEU A 10 -5.86 7.60 -1.47
C LEU A 10 -5.50 6.46 -2.43
N GLY A 11 -5.91 6.58 -3.69
CA GLY A 11 -5.59 5.61 -4.72
C GLY A 11 -4.09 5.60 -5.07
N GLY A 12 -3.57 4.47 -5.55
CA GLY A 12 -2.15 4.36 -5.94
C GLY A 12 -1.73 5.38 -6.99
N ASN A 13 -2.60 5.70 -7.94
CA ASN A 13 -2.34 6.73 -8.95
C ASN A 13 -2.32 8.16 -8.39
N ALA A 14 -2.94 8.40 -7.23
CA ALA A 14 -2.87 9.71 -6.57
C ALA A 14 -1.49 9.97 -5.95
N LEU A 15 -0.75 8.90 -5.62
CA LEU A 15 0.59 8.99 -5.03
C LEU A 15 1.70 8.76 -6.07
N SER A 16 1.44 7.94 -7.07
CA SER A 16 2.41 7.56 -8.11
C SER A 16 1.68 7.35 -9.45
N PRO A 17 1.47 8.43 -10.22
CA PRO A 17 0.91 8.35 -11.57
C PRO A 17 1.76 7.46 -12.49
N LYS A 18 1.12 6.73 -13.40
CA LYS A 18 1.80 5.76 -14.27
C LYS A 18 2.74 6.40 -15.29
N GLU A 19 2.49 7.65 -15.61
CA GLU A 19 3.23 8.42 -16.61
C GLU A 19 4.52 9.03 -16.07
N GLU A 20 4.75 8.92 -14.75
CA GLU A 20 5.91 9.48 -14.06
C GLU A 20 6.90 8.40 -13.62
N ALA A 21 8.13 8.83 -13.34
CA ALA A 21 9.17 7.93 -12.84
C ALA A 21 8.90 7.38 -11.43
N GLY A 22 7.92 7.96 -10.70
CA GLY A 22 7.52 7.53 -9.37
C GLY A 22 8.59 7.74 -8.31
N THR A 23 9.47 8.73 -8.50
CA THR A 23 10.51 9.05 -7.49
C THR A 23 9.87 9.47 -6.17
N ILE A 24 10.60 9.27 -5.06
CA ILE A 24 10.09 9.65 -3.74
C ILE A 24 9.72 11.15 -3.66
N TYR A 25 10.43 12.01 -4.38
CA TYR A 25 10.14 13.44 -4.44
C TYR A 25 8.82 13.75 -5.14
N GLN A 26 8.51 13.01 -6.22
CA GLN A 26 7.22 13.10 -6.92
C GLN A 26 6.09 12.57 -6.03
N GLN A 27 6.29 11.45 -5.36
CA GLN A 27 5.30 10.91 -4.41
C GLN A 27 5.00 11.88 -3.26
N PHE A 28 6.00 12.55 -2.70
CA PHE A 28 5.81 13.62 -1.73
C PHE A 28 5.05 14.83 -2.31
N ALA A 29 5.32 15.21 -3.55
CA ALA A 29 4.60 16.32 -4.21
C ALA A 29 3.11 15.97 -4.36
N HIS A 30 2.78 14.82 -4.92
CA HIS A 30 1.39 14.36 -5.07
C HIS A 30 0.69 14.14 -3.73
N THR A 31 1.42 13.70 -2.71
CA THR A 31 0.87 13.62 -1.35
C THR A 31 0.45 14.99 -0.85
N ARG A 32 1.28 16.02 -1.02
CA ARG A 32 0.94 17.40 -0.62
C ARG A 32 -0.27 17.95 -1.37
N GLU A 33 -0.36 17.71 -2.67
CA GLU A 33 -1.55 18.09 -3.46
C GLU A 33 -2.82 17.42 -2.96
N SER A 34 -2.72 16.15 -2.56
CA SER A 34 -3.85 15.39 -2.00
C SER A 34 -4.29 15.92 -0.63
N ILE A 35 -3.36 16.45 0.16
CA ILE A 35 -3.65 16.97 1.50
C ILE A 35 -4.54 18.21 1.46
N ASP A 36 -4.46 19.05 0.45
CA ASP A 36 -5.32 20.24 0.33
C ASP A 36 -6.82 19.85 0.34
N ASN A 37 -7.15 18.72 -0.27
CA ASN A 37 -8.51 18.19 -0.24
C ASN A 37 -8.90 17.62 1.13
N ILE A 38 -7.94 17.04 1.85
CA ILE A 38 -8.14 16.48 3.19
C ILE A 38 -8.38 17.62 4.19
N MET A 39 -7.69 18.74 4.04
CA MET A 39 -7.82 19.88 4.94
C MET A 39 -9.23 20.45 4.99
N HIS A 40 -10.03 20.35 3.93
CA HIS A 40 -11.44 20.70 3.98
C HIS A 40 -12.20 19.96 5.10
N PHE A 41 -11.94 18.67 5.30
CA PHE A 41 -12.59 17.88 6.35
C PHE A 41 -11.99 18.15 7.73
N VAL A 42 -10.71 18.53 7.79
CA VAL A 42 -10.09 19.01 9.04
C VAL A 42 -10.75 20.29 9.52
N ASP A 43 -10.96 21.23 8.61
CA ASP A 43 -11.63 22.52 8.91
C ASP A 43 -13.10 22.34 9.33
N LEU A 44 -13.74 21.26 8.92
CA LEU A 44 -15.09 20.85 9.33
C LEU A 44 -15.10 19.97 10.60
N GLU A 45 -13.98 19.82 11.27
CA GLU A 45 -13.81 19.05 12.52
C GLU A 45 -14.21 17.58 12.43
N TYR A 46 -14.00 16.95 11.25
CA TYR A 46 -14.20 15.50 11.11
C TYR A 46 -13.07 14.70 11.76
N ASN A 47 -13.41 13.57 12.35
CA ASN A 47 -12.47 12.49 12.62
C ASN A 47 -12.15 11.81 11.28
N ILE A 48 -10.87 11.70 10.92
CA ILE A 48 -10.45 11.28 9.58
C ILE A 48 -9.65 10.01 9.67
N CYS A 49 -10.09 8.99 8.94
CA CYS A 49 -9.30 7.79 8.65
C CYS A 49 -8.84 7.85 7.20
N LEU A 50 -7.52 7.88 6.98
CA LEU A 50 -6.95 7.79 5.64
C LEU A 50 -6.55 6.35 5.35
N THR A 51 -6.94 5.84 4.19
CA THR A 51 -6.51 4.55 3.68
C THR A 51 -5.77 4.72 2.36
N HIS A 52 -4.83 3.86 2.05
CA HIS A 52 -4.08 3.93 0.81
C HIS A 52 -3.72 2.54 0.27
N GLY A 53 -3.49 2.46 -1.04
CA GLY A 53 -2.85 1.32 -1.69
C GLY A 53 -1.33 1.48 -1.74
N ASN A 54 -0.61 0.41 -2.08
CA ASN A 54 0.86 0.38 -2.16
C ASN A 54 1.37 -0.44 -3.36
N GLY A 55 0.54 -0.75 -4.33
CA GLY A 55 0.88 -1.65 -5.45
C GLY A 55 2.16 -1.26 -6.21
N PRO A 56 2.31 0.00 -6.68
CA PRO A 56 3.52 0.44 -7.36
C PRO A 56 4.77 0.29 -6.48
N GLN A 57 4.69 0.73 -5.21
CA GLN A 57 5.80 0.71 -4.27
C GLN A 57 6.26 -0.71 -3.94
N VAL A 58 5.33 -1.65 -3.74
CA VAL A 58 5.67 -3.08 -3.56
C VAL A 58 6.37 -3.62 -4.82
N GLY A 59 5.91 -3.22 -6.00
CA GLY A 59 6.55 -3.60 -7.26
C GLY A 59 8.01 -3.15 -7.34
N ASP A 60 8.30 -1.94 -6.90
CA ASP A 60 9.66 -1.41 -6.84
C ASP A 60 10.54 -2.14 -5.81
N GLU A 61 9.99 -2.47 -4.64
CA GLU A 61 10.72 -3.27 -3.64
C GLU A 61 11.07 -4.67 -4.17
N LEU A 62 10.13 -5.33 -4.82
CA LEU A 62 10.40 -6.63 -5.46
C LEU A 62 11.53 -6.53 -6.50
N TYR A 63 11.54 -5.46 -7.28
CA TYR A 63 12.59 -5.24 -8.26
C TYR A 63 13.96 -4.93 -7.62
N ARG A 64 13.99 -4.13 -6.55
CA ARG A 64 15.22 -3.91 -5.77
C ARG A 64 15.80 -5.24 -5.27
N MET A 65 14.94 -6.12 -4.74
CA MET A 65 15.37 -7.46 -4.28
C MET A 65 15.85 -8.35 -5.42
N GLU A 66 15.21 -8.29 -6.59
CA GLU A 66 15.68 -9.00 -7.78
C GLU A 66 17.11 -8.59 -8.16
N LEU A 67 17.41 -7.29 -8.07
CA LEU A 67 18.74 -6.77 -8.38
C LEU A 67 19.81 -7.08 -7.32
N THR A 68 19.42 -7.28 -6.08
CA THR A 68 20.35 -7.38 -4.94
C THR A 68 20.41 -8.76 -4.28
N HIS A 69 19.63 -9.73 -4.74
CA HIS A 69 19.44 -11.03 -4.08
C HIS A 69 20.74 -11.83 -3.83
N GLU A 70 21.78 -11.62 -4.64
CA GLU A 70 23.08 -12.29 -4.45
C GLU A 70 23.87 -11.68 -3.29
N THR A 71 23.55 -10.47 -2.87
CA THR A 71 24.28 -9.71 -1.86
C THR A 71 23.45 -9.53 -0.58
N ILE A 72 22.15 -9.30 -0.75
CA ILE A 72 21.21 -9.06 0.34
C ILE A 72 20.09 -10.10 0.25
N PRO A 73 19.82 -10.86 1.31
CA PRO A 73 18.72 -11.83 1.30
C PRO A 73 17.39 -11.17 0.98
N PRO A 74 16.56 -11.75 0.07
CA PRO A 74 15.26 -11.19 -0.27
C PRO A 74 14.28 -11.30 0.90
N LEU A 75 13.39 -10.33 1.02
CA LEU A 75 12.33 -10.29 2.03
C LEU A 75 11.07 -11.01 1.55
N PRO A 76 10.31 -11.65 2.44
CA PRO A 76 8.98 -12.14 2.11
C PRO A 76 8.05 -10.99 1.67
N LEU A 77 7.13 -11.28 0.74
CA LEU A 77 6.19 -10.28 0.21
C LEU A 77 5.42 -9.53 1.31
N GLY A 78 5.00 -10.23 2.37
CA GLY A 78 4.29 -9.60 3.50
C GLY A 78 5.12 -8.52 4.21
N VAL A 79 6.45 -8.70 4.29
CA VAL A 79 7.36 -7.70 4.87
C VAL A 79 7.48 -6.49 3.94
N CYS A 80 7.63 -6.70 2.63
CA CYS A 80 7.65 -5.60 1.65
C CYS A 80 6.35 -4.78 1.67
N VAL A 81 5.22 -5.46 1.86
CA VAL A 81 3.92 -4.79 2.04
C VAL A 81 3.93 -3.93 3.31
N ALA A 82 4.44 -4.45 4.44
CA ALA A 82 4.52 -3.69 5.69
C ALA A 82 5.47 -2.48 5.58
N GLU A 83 6.65 -2.67 4.98
CA GLU A 83 7.61 -1.58 4.73
C GLU A 83 7.00 -0.46 3.88
N THR A 84 6.32 -0.83 2.79
CA THR A 84 5.65 0.16 1.92
C THR A 84 4.45 0.82 2.57
N GLN A 85 3.70 0.13 3.45
CA GLN A 85 2.70 0.77 4.32
C GLN A 85 3.37 1.84 5.20
N GLY A 86 4.48 1.50 5.85
CA GLY A 86 5.23 2.42 6.69
C GLY A 86 5.78 3.61 5.93
N ALA A 87 6.38 3.40 4.77
CA ALA A 87 6.95 4.47 3.93
C ALA A 87 5.87 5.46 3.45
N ILE A 88 4.75 4.97 2.94
CA ILE A 88 3.62 5.81 2.50
C ILE A 88 2.99 6.51 3.70
N GLY A 89 2.74 5.78 4.78
CA GLY A 89 2.18 6.34 6.00
C GLY A 89 3.05 7.46 6.58
N TYR A 90 4.36 7.28 6.64
CA TYR A 90 5.33 8.31 7.04
C TYR A 90 5.21 9.57 6.17
N MET A 91 5.17 9.39 4.85
CA MET A 91 5.07 10.48 3.90
C MET A 91 3.77 11.29 4.06
N VAL A 92 2.64 10.61 4.21
CA VAL A 92 1.33 11.23 4.44
C VAL A 92 1.29 11.92 5.80
N GLN A 93 1.72 11.23 6.85
CA GLN A 93 1.76 11.75 8.22
C GLN A 93 2.61 13.03 8.32
N GLN A 94 3.85 12.98 7.81
CA GLN A 94 4.75 14.14 7.82
C GLN A 94 4.15 15.33 7.07
N SER A 95 3.61 15.08 5.88
CA SER A 95 3.04 16.14 5.06
C SER A 95 1.81 16.78 5.71
N LEU A 96 0.92 15.96 6.27
CA LEU A 96 -0.29 16.46 6.95
C LEU A 96 0.06 17.20 8.26
N GLN A 97 0.97 16.66 9.09
CA GLN A 97 1.40 17.33 10.32
C GLN A 97 2.06 18.68 10.05
N ASN A 98 2.82 18.83 8.96
CA ASN A 98 3.39 20.11 8.58
C ASN A 98 2.30 21.14 8.29
N VAL A 99 1.28 20.80 7.52
CA VAL A 99 0.16 21.68 7.21
C VAL A 99 -0.66 22.04 8.46
N LEU A 100 -0.94 21.05 9.33
CA LEU A 100 -1.64 21.29 10.60
C LEU A 100 -0.84 22.28 11.48
N LYS A 101 0.47 22.10 11.57
CA LYS A 101 1.36 23.01 12.33
C LYS A 101 1.36 24.43 11.76
N GLU A 102 1.48 24.58 10.44
CA GLU A 102 1.42 25.90 9.77
C GLU A 102 0.08 26.61 10.03
N LYS A 103 -1.01 25.86 10.01
CA LYS A 103 -2.35 26.39 10.30
C LYS A 103 -2.65 26.52 11.80
N LYS A 104 -1.73 26.12 12.68
CA LYS A 104 -1.89 26.13 14.15
C LYS A 104 -3.09 25.31 14.63
N ILE A 105 -3.37 24.20 13.94
CA ILE A 105 -4.40 23.24 14.31
C ILE A 105 -3.76 22.19 15.18
N ASP A 106 -4.29 22.05 16.42
CA ASP A 106 -3.81 21.06 17.41
C ASP A 106 -4.49 19.70 17.19
N ARG A 107 -3.95 18.95 16.23
CA ARG A 107 -4.36 17.56 15.92
C ARG A 107 -3.14 16.71 15.65
N GLU A 108 -3.18 15.49 16.13
CA GLU A 108 -2.14 14.51 15.86
C GLU A 108 -2.50 13.63 14.65
N VAL A 109 -1.47 13.11 13.99
CA VAL A 109 -1.59 12.15 12.90
C VAL A 109 -0.77 10.93 13.26
N VAL A 110 -1.36 9.76 13.18
CA VAL A 110 -0.69 8.48 13.43
C VAL A 110 -0.79 7.57 12.22
N THR A 111 0.25 6.80 12.01
CA THR A 111 0.29 5.76 10.97
C THR A 111 0.17 4.39 11.61
N LEU A 112 -0.72 3.56 11.09
CA LEU A 112 -0.91 2.19 11.51
C LEU A 112 -0.47 1.22 10.42
N ILE A 113 0.41 0.30 10.77
CA ILE A 113 0.71 -0.86 9.95
C ILE A 113 -0.35 -1.92 10.25
N THR A 114 -1.05 -2.39 9.24
CA THR A 114 -2.18 -3.28 9.40
C THR A 114 -1.90 -4.67 8.87
N GLN A 115 -2.49 -5.68 9.50
CA GLN A 115 -2.51 -7.05 9.04
C GLN A 115 -3.94 -7.46 8.68
N THR A 116 -4.07 -8.30 7.65
CA THR A 116 -5.37 -8.82 7.22
C THR A 116 -5.42 -10.30 7.52
N ILE A 117 -6.47 -10.73 8.23
CA ILE A 117 -6.74 -12.15 8.44
C ILE A 117 -7.48 -12.69 7.21
N VAL A 118 -7.00 -13.81 6.71
CA VAL A 118 -7.55 -14.49 5.53
C VAL A 118 -7.76 -15.97 5.85
N ASP A 119 -8.59 -16.62 5.05
CA ASP A 119 -8.74 -18.07 5.13
C ASP A 119 -7.53 -18.74 4.46
N LYS A 120 -6.87 -19.64 5.20
CA LYS A 120 -5.75 -20.44 4.67
C LYS A 120 -6.15 -21.40 3.55
N ASP A 121 -7.43 -21.75 3.48
CA ASP A 121 -8.00 -22.66 2.50
C ASP A 121 -8.70 -21.91 1.34
N ASP A 122 -8.53 -20.57 1.25
CA ASP A 122 -9.04 -19.76 0.14
C ASP A 122 -8.48 -20.27 -1.20
N PRO A 123 -9.31 -20.48 -2.22
CA PRO A 123 -8.87 -21.01 -3.51
C PRO A 123 -7.74 -20.20 -4.16
N SER A 124 -7.67 -18.89 -3.94
CA SER A 124 -6.63 -18.04 -4.51
C SER A 124 -5.21 -18.35 -4.00
N ILE A 125 -5.10 -19.07 -2.88
CA ILE A 125 -3.80 -19.52 -2.34
C ILE A 125 -3.22 -20.62 -3.24
N HIS A 126 -4.08 -21.48 -3.78
CA HIS A 126 -3.66 -22.59 -4.64
C HIS A 126 -3.60 -22.22 -6.12
N ASP A 127 -4.38 -21.21 -6.54
CA ASP A 127 -4.37 -20.67 -7.91
C ASP A 127 -4.22 -19.12 -7.88
N PRO A 128 -3.00 -18.60 -7.66
CA PRO A 128 -2.74 -17.17 -7.62
C PRO A 128 -3.11 -16.48 -8.94
N GLN A 129 -3.83 -15.34 -8.85
CA GLN A 129 -4.29 -14.59 -10.01
C GLN A 129 -3.92 -13.10 -9.96
N LYS A 130 -3.48 -12.57 -8.80
CA LYS A 130 -3.18 -11.16 -8.66
C LYS A 130 -1.80 -10.84 -9.21
N PHE A 131 -1.76 -10.13 -10.32
CA PHE A 131 -0.51 -9.65 -10.91
C PHE A 131 0.16 -8.59 -10.07
N ILE A 132 1.46 -8.77 -9.81
CA ILE A 132 2.33 -7.82 -9.11
C ILE A 132 3.65 -7.63 -9.84
N GLY A 133 4.43 -6.63 -9.43
CA GLY A 133 5.77 -6.39 -9.96
C GLY A 133 5.79 -5.92 -11.41
N ARG A 134 6.94 -6.12 -12.03
CA ARG A 134 7.23 -5.71 -13.41
C ARG A 134 6.68 -6.68 -14.45
N ARG A 135 6.74 -6.25 -15.69
CA ARG A 135 6.49 -7.08 -16.88
C ARG A 135 7.80 -7.65 -17.39
N TYR A 136 7.79 -8.91 -17.81
CA TYR A 136 8.93 -9.65 -18.32
C TYR A 136 8.55 -10.36 -19.62
N GLU A 137 9.55 -10.64 -20.44
CA GLU A 137 9.42 -11.62 -21.52
C GLU A 137 9.30 -13.03 -20.92
N GLU A 138 8.74 -13.99 -21.67
CA GLU A 138 8.43 -15.33 -21.18
C GLU A 138 9.65 -16.06 -20.57
N GLU A 139 10.78 -16.06 -21.28
CA GLU A 139 11.99 -16.75 -20.83
C GLU A 139 12.52 -16.18 -19.52
N GLU A 140 12.53 -14.84 -19.40
CA GLU A 140 12.96 -14.15 -18.20
C GLU A 140 12.02 -14.42 -17.03
N ALA A 141 10.70 -14.35 -17.25
CA ALA A 141 9.71 -14.67 -16.22
C ALA A 141 9.89 -16.10 -15.71
N LYS A 142 10.11 -17.07 -16.59
CA LYS A 142 10.35 -18.47 -16.21
C LYS A 142 11.67 -18.65 -15.44
N ARG A 143 12.71 -17.93 -15.83
CA ARG A 143 14.00 -17.92 -15.14
C ARG A 143 13.83 -17.42 -13.69
N LEU A 144 13.18 -16.27 -13.52
CA LEU A 144 12.90 -15.67 -12.21
C LEU A 144 11.97 -16.55 -11.36
N ALA A 145 10.96 -17.17 -11.97
CA ALA A 145 10.09 -18.11 -11.31
C ALA A 145 10.88 -19.29 -10.70
N LYS A 146 11.81 -19.86 -11.47
CA LYS A 146 12.69 -20.94 -10.98
C LYS A 146 13.64 -20.46 -9.88
N GLN A 147 14.19 -19.27 -10.03
CA GLN A 147 15.17 -18.70 -9.10
C GLN A 147 14.56 -18.34 -7.75
N PHE A 148 13.38 -17.71 -7.76
CA PHE A 148 12.73 -17.15 -6.56
C PHE A 148 11.52 -17.95 -6.08
N GLY A 149 11.14 -19.03 -6.77
CA GLY A 149 9.93 -19.79 -6.43
C GLY A 149 8.62 -19.04 -6.74
N TRP A 150 8.64 -18.13 -7.71
CA TRP A 150 7.45 -17.34 -8.06
C TRP A 150 6.47 -18.13 -8.91
N ASN A 151 5.18 -17.83 -8.73
CA ASN A 151 4.18 -18.13 -9.74
C ASN A 151 4.16 -17.01 -10.77
N VAL A 152 4.19 -17.34 -12.05
CA VAL A 152 4.14 -16.36 -13.15
C VAL A 152 3.05 -16.73 -14.13
N LYS A 153 2.36 -15.73 -14.65
CA LYS A 153 1.32 -15.90 -15.69
C LYS A 153 1.46 -14.84 -16.77
N GLU A 154 1.05 -15.19 -17.97
CA GLU A 154 0.90 -14.24 -19.05
C GLU A 154 -0.31 -13.36 -18.79
N GLN A 155 -0.11 -12.05 -18.78
CA GLN A 155 -1.17 -11.06 -18.57
C GLN A 155 -1.73 -10.56 -19.90
N GLU A 156 -0.85 -10.34 -20.87
CA GLU A 156 -1.14 -9.93 -22.24
C GLU A 156 -0.18 -10.71 -23.15
N PRO A 157 -0.49 -10.92 -24.43
CA PRO A 157 0.40 -11.68 -25.34
C PRO A 157 1.87 -11.22 -25.27
N GLY A 158 2.77 -12.12 -24.88
CA GLY A 158 4.20 -11.85 -24.72
C GLY A 158 4.57 -11.08 -23.45
N SER A 159 3.62 -10.75 -22.57
CA SER A 159 3.88 -9.97 -21.36
C SER A 159 3.55 -10.79 -20.10
N TRP A 160 4.58 -11.25 -19.42
CA TRP A 160 4.48 -12.09 -18.24
C TRP A 160 4.71 -11.31 -16.95
N ARG A 161 4.05 -11.71 -15.89
CA ARG A 161 4.23 -11.11 -14.56
C ARG A 161 4.15 -12.16 -13.46
N GLN A 162 4.73 -11.83 -12.32
CA GLN A 162 4.49 -12.56 -11.08
C GLN A 162 3.02 -12.47 -10.69
N VAL A 163 2.46 -13.59 -10.22
CA VAL A 163 1.15 -13.64 -9.60
C VAL A 163 1.27 -14.11 -8.15
N VAL A 164 0.44 -13.54 -7.29
CA VAL A 164 0.37 -13.89 -5.88
C VAL A 164 -1.06 -14.21 -5.48
N PRO A 165 -1.26 -14.98 -4.39
CA PRO A 165 -2.56 -15.14 -3.78
C PRO A 165 -3.17 -13.78 -3.40
N SER A 166 -4.47 -13.66 -3.54
CA SER A 166 -5.23 -12.49 -3.08
C SER A 166 -6.52 -12.99 -2.40
N PRO A 167 -6.39 -13.73 -1.28
CA PRO A 167 -7.54 -14.27 -0.57
C PRO A 167 -8.43 -13.16 -0.04
N MET A 168 -9.71 -13.45 0.07
CA MET A 168 -10.68 -12.51 0.61
C MET A 168 -10.39 -12.25 2.08
N PRO A 169 -10.36 -10.99 2.52
CA PRO A 169 -10.27 -10.67 3.94
C PRO A 169 -11.45 -11.28 4.71
N GLN A 170 -11.15 -11.93 5.82
CA GLN A 170 -12.20 -12.39 6.72
C GLN A 170 -12.83 -11.19 7.44
N PHE A 171 -14.16 -11.25 7.61
CA PHE A 171 -14.83 -10.32 8.49
C PHE A 171 -14.38 -10.58 9.93
N ILE A 172 -13.90 -9.55 10.60
CA ILE A 172 -13.44 -9.63 12.00
C ILE A 172 -14.46 -8.93 12.86
N GLU A 173 -14.92 -9.62 13.89
CA GLU A 173 -15.77 -9.03 14.91
C GLU A 173 -15.04 -7.89 15.64
N HIS A 174 -15.83 -6.99 16.24
CA HIS A 174 -15.33 -5.82 16.97
C HIS A 174 -14.18 -6.14 17.93
N GLY A 175 -13.20 -5.25 17.95
CA GLY A 175 -12.08 -5.31 18.89
C GLY A 175 -10.91 -6.21 18.47
N ARG A 176 -10.96 -6.86 17.30
CA ARG A 176 -9.86 -7.68 16.79
C ARG A 176 -9.02 -7.01 15.73
N SER A 177 -9.45 -5.85 15.25
CA SER A 177 -8.70 -5.05 14.28
C SER A 177 -8.33 -3.72 14.91
N ILE A 178 -7.06 -3.33 14.78
CA ILE A 178 -6.60 -2.00 15.22
C ILE A 178 -7.40 -0.90 14.50
N GLN A 179 -7.70 -1.09 13.22
CA GLN A 179 -8.51 -0.15 12.44
C GLN A 179 -9.92 0.02 13.04
N THR A 180 -10.54 -1.08 13.48
CA THR A 180 -11.84 -1.05 14.11
C THR A 180 -11.79 -0.32 15.46
N LEU A 181 -10.74 -0.55 16.26
CA LEU A 181 -10.55 0.14 17.55
C LEU A 181 -10.40 1.65 17.37
N VAL A 182 -9.59 2.09 16.39
CA VAL A 182 -9.41 3.53 16.11
C VAL A 182 -10.71 4.22 15.64
N ILE A 183 -11.60 3.49 15.00
CA ILE A 183 -12.90 4.03 14.53
C ILE A 183 -13.94 4.06 15.65
N MET A 184 -13.83 3.18 16.63
CA MET A 184 -14.87 2.96 17.66
C MET A 184 -14.64 3.68 18.99
N ASP A 185 -13.41 4.12 19.26
CA ASP A 185 -13.04 4.75 20.56
C ASP A 185 -13.31 6.27 20.63
N ASP A 186 -14.18 6.80 19.74
CA ASP A 186 -14.62 8.21 19.76
C ASP A 186 -16.08 8.38 20.23
#